data_4a792b60c9950bdff5b15c4bfa5a0929
#
_entry.id   4a792b60c9950bdff5b15c4bfa5a0929
#
_cell.length_a   1.000
_cell.length_b   1.000
_cell.length_c   1.000
_cell.angle_alpha   90.00
_cell.angle_beta   90.00
_cell.angle_gamma   90.00
#
_symmetry.space_group_name_H-M   'P 1'
#
loop_
_entity.id
_entity.type
_entity.pdbx_description
1 polymer ?
#
loop_
_entity_poly.entity_id
_entity_poly.type
_entity_poly.pdbx_seq_one_letter_code
_entity_poly.pdbx_strand_id
1 'polypeptide(L)'
;MTAKLVQGYEVVIGFETHAQLSTKSKIFSRSSVAFGAEPNTQACALDMALPGTLPVMNMGAVERAIEFGLAINAHIAERSIFARKNYFYPDLPKGYQISQFEIPVVQGGEVSFFLEEGKETVRKTVRLERAHLEEDAGKSLHEDFIGQSGIDLNRAGTPLLEIVTQPDMRSSDEAVAYAKELHKIVTWIGICDGNMQEGSFRCDANVSVRKPGAELGTRREIKNLNSFKFMQQAIDYEVRWQIEQIEDGHAIQQATVLFDPDTGETRAMRTKEDAADYRYFPDPDLPPLVISREWVEKVKAQLPELPEARVRRFIGDEEYKKTLRNDIEVAYNQVVYGLSEYDARALVSNRAMADYFEATAKACGQPKLASNWIMGEVSRRLNASEMAIENAPVNAAQLAALIGRISDNTISNSAARQVFDALWSEGGEVDAIIETKGLKQINDTSALEAIIDEVLAANPKNVEEFKAGNTKALNGLVGPIMKASKGKANPAQVNELLMKKLG
;
A
#
# COMPACT_ATOMS: atom_id res chain seq x y z
N MET A 1 17.97 15.00 -13.33
CA MET A 1 18.25 15.54 -11.97
C MET A 1 19.48 14.84 -11.43
N THR A 2 20.43 15.58 -10.86
CA THR A 2 21.62 15.00 -10.22
C THR A 2 21.20 14.28 -8.94
N ALA A 3 21.63 13.03 -8.76
CA ALA A 3 21.36 12.28 -7.54
C ALA A 3 21.85 13.07 -6.31
N LYS A 4 21.05 13.04 -5.24
CA LYS A 4 21.43 13.68 -3.96
C LYS A 4 22.62 12.91 -3.38
N LEU A 5 23.74 13.60 -3.20
CA LEU A 5 24.95 12.99 -2.65
C LEU A 5 24.94 12.99 -1.13
N VAL A 6 25.42 11.91 -0.52
CA VAL A 6 25.67 11.81 0.92
C VAL A 6 27.19 11.96 1.13
N GLN A 7 27.63 13.05 1.77
CA GLN A 7 29.04 13.34 1.98
C GLN A 7 29.91 13.23 0.70
N GLY A 8 29.35 13.61 -0.44
CA GLY A 8 30.02 13.55 -1.74
C GLY A 8 30.03 12.16 -2.41
N TYR A 9 29.28 11.20 -1.87
CA TYR A 9 29.08 9.87 -2.46
C TYR A 9 27.68 9.70 -3.03
N GLU A 10 27.57 8.97 -4.12
CA GLU A 10 26.32 8.46 -4.67
C GLU A 10 25.98 7.14 -3.99
N VAL A 11 24.75 7.03 -3.49
CA VAL A 11 24.19 5.80 -2.93
C VAL A 11 23.61 4.96 -4.06
N VAL A 12 23.82 3.65 -4.02
CA VAL A 12 23.30 2.69 -5.00
C VAL A 12 22.63 1.53 -4.26
N ILE A 13 21.35 1.35 -4.54
CA ILE A 13 20.51 0.37 -3.83
C ILE A 13 19.77 -0.49 -4.85
N GLY A 14 19.79 -1.81 -4.61
CA GLY A 14 18.94 -2.81 -5.25
C GLY A 14 18.21 -3.62 -4.17
N PHE A 15 17.05 -4.20 -4.52
CA PHE A 15 16.26 -5.03 -3.63
C PHE A 15 16.07 -6.43 -4.16
N GLU A 16 16.03 -7.37 -3.22
CA GLU A 16 15.49 -8.71 -3.37
C GLU A 16 14.27 -8.82 -2.45
N THR A 17 13.10 -9.09 -3.02
CA THR A 17 11.85 -9.17 -2.25
C THR A 17 11.23 -10.54 -2.42
N HIS A 18 10.90 -11.20 -1.31
CA HIS A 18 10.20 -12.47 -1.28
C HIS A 18 8.75 -12.24 -0.89
N ALA A 19 7.83 -12.59 -1.78
CA ALA A 19 6.39 -12.54 -1.54
C ALA A 19 5.82 -13.96 -1.48
N GLN A 20 5.25 -14.35 -0.34
CA GLN A 20 4.50 -15.61 -0.23
C GLN A 20 3.20 -15.49 -1.02
N LEU A 21 3.00 -16.42 -1.96
CA LEU A 21 1.85 -16.38 -2.85
C LEU A 21 0.59 -16.92 -2.16
N SER A 22 -0.54 -16.27 -2.44
CA SER A 22 -1.85 -16.52 -1.83
C SER A 22 -2.53 -17.79 -2.35
N THR A 23 -1.82 -18.92 -2.40
CA THR A 23 -2.38 -20.24 -2.73
C THR A 23 -2.92 -20.93 -1.49
N LYS A 24 -3.80 -21.90 -1.63
CA LYS A 24 -4.31 -22.72 -0.53
C LYS A 24 -3.38 -23.86 -0.15
N SER A 25 -2.56 -24.31 -1.10
CA SER A 25 -1.60 -25.39 -0.94
C SER A 25 -0.21 -24.97 -1.37
N LYS A 26 0.78 -25.74 -0.97
CA LYS A 26 2.20 -25.53 -1.28
C LYS A 26 2.48 -25.62 -2.77
N ILE A 27 3.69 -25.13 -3.16
CA ILE A 27 4.03 -25.02 -4.60
C ILE A 27 4.16 -26.39 -5.28
N PHE A 28 4.65 -27.40 -4.57
CA PHE A 28 4.89 -28.75 -5.13
C PHE A 28 4.20 -29.87 -4.39
N SER A 29 3.43 -29.58 -3.34
CA SER A 29 2.65 -30.56 -2.57
C SER A 29 1.24 -30.04 -2.30
N ARG A 30 0.38 -30.92 -1.76
CA ARG A 30 -1.00 -30.56 -1.40
C ARG A 30 -1.18 -30.09 0.03
N SER A 31 -0.10 -30.01 0.81
CA SER A 31 -0.16 -29.52 2.19
C SER A 31 -0.64 -28.07 2.23
N SER A 32 -1.37 -27.73 3.29
CA SER A 32 -1.88 -26.36 3.50
C SER A 32 -0.74 -25.36 3.74
N VAL A 33 -0.98 -24.12 3.35
CA VAL A 33 -0.09 -22.96 3.65
C VAL A 33 -0.67 -22.03 4.72
N ALA A 34 -1.76 -22.43 5.39
CA ALA A 34 -2.41 -21.59 6.40
C ALA A 34 -1.45 -21.25 7.54
N PHE A 35 -1.41 -19.97 7.93
CA PHE A 35 -0.56 -19.51 9.02
C PHE A 35 -1.11 -19.90 10.39
N GLY A 36 -0.22 -20.13 11.37
CA GLY A 36 -0.57 -20.32 12.78
C GLY A 36 -0.99 -21.74 13.17
N ALA A 37 -0.82 -22.74 12.29
CA ALA A 37 -1.04 -24.15 12.66
C ALA A 37 0.07 -24.67 13.58
N GLU A 38 -0.26 -25.69 14.40
CA GLU A 38 0.72 -26.38 15.24
C GLU A 38 1.90 -26.92 14.41
N PRO A 39 3.13 -26.88 14.93
CA PRO A 39 4.32 -27.27 14.19
C PRO A 39 4.19 -28.65 13.55
N ASN A 40 4.64 -28.77 12.31
CA ASN A 40 4.67 -30.01 11.52
C ASN A 40 3.31 -30.67 11.24
N THR A 41 2.19 -29.96 11.43
CA THR A 41 0.84 -30.46 11.09
C THR A 41 0.47 -30.25 9.63
N GLN A 42 1.21 -29.41 8.91
CA GLN A 42 1.04 -29.08 7.49
C GLN A 42 2.27 -29.45 6.67
N ALA A 43 2.81 -30.63 6.89
CA ALA A 43 3.95 -31.17 6.18
C ALA A 43 3.67 -32.60 5.75
N CYS A 44 3.78 -32.89 4.46
CA CYS A 44 3.63 -34.22 3.89
C CYS A 44 4.99 -34.88 3.64
N ALA A 45 4.96 -36.10 3.13
CA ALA A 45 6.16 -36.87 2.81
C ALA A 45 7.12 -36.13 1.86
N LEU A 46 6.61 -35.35 0.90
CA LEU A 46 7.43 -34.53 0.00
C LEU A 46 8.13 -33.40 0.80
N ASP A 47 7.39 -32.69 1.65
CA ASP A 47 7.93 -31.60 2.44
C ASP A 47 9.00 -32.05 3.43
N MET A 48 8.90 -33.31 3.88
CA MET A 48 9.89 -33.97 4.75
C MET A 48 11.02 -34.64 3.98
N ALA A 49 11.04 -34.52 2.65
CA ALA A 49 12.06 -35.14 1.78
C ALA A 49 12.15 -36.67 1.89
N LEU A 50 11.02 -37.35 2.08
CA LEU A 50 11.02 -38.82 2.14
C LEU A 50 11.32 -39.41 0.76
N PRO A 51 12.05 -40.53 0.70
CA PRO A 51 12.40 -41.18 -0.56
C PRO A 51 11.16 -41.59 -1.38
N GLY A 52 11.25 -41.40 -2.72
CA GLY A 52 10.20 -41.79 -3.67
C GLY A 52 9.10 -40.75 -3.86
N THR A 53 9.15 -39.65 -3.19
CA THR A 53 8.19 -38.52 -3.42
C THR A 53 8.61 -37.65 -4.58
N LEU A 54 7.64 -37.20 -5.40
CA LEU A 54 7.87 -36.36 -6.56
C LEU A 54 7.07 -35.05 -6.46
N PRO A 55 7.68 -33.89 -6.83
CA PRO A 55 7.00 -32.60 -6.84
C PRO A 55 5.94 -32.53 -7.94
N VAL A 56 4.83 -31.83 -7.66
CA VAL A 56 3.78 -31.53 -8.63
C VAL A 56 3.48 -30.05 -8.58
N MET A 57 3.66 -29.35 -9.71
CA MET A 57 3.51 -27.91 -9.81
C MET A 57 2.10 -27.44 -9.49
N ASN A 58 2.00 -26.44 -8.58
CA ASN A 58 0.77 -25.74 -8.29
C ASN A 58 0.51 -24.67 -9.36
N MET A 59 -0.51 -24.87 -10.20
CA MET A 59 -0.87 -23.94 -11.26
C MET A 59 -1.27 -22.55 -10.73
N GLY A 60 -1.89 -22.49 -9.54
CA GLY A 60 -2.24 -21.22 -8.91
C GLY A 60 -1.02 -20.35 -8.55
N ALA A 61 0.13 -20.98 -8.25
CA ALA A 61 1.37 -20.21 -8.04
C ALA A 61 1.88 -19.59 -9.35
N VAL A 62 1.77 -20.35 -10.46
CA VAL A 62 2.14 -19.84 -11.79
C VAL A 62 1.23 -18.69 -12.21
N GLU A 63 -0.09 -18.81 -12.01
CA GLU A 63 -1.05 -17.75 -12.32
C GLU A 63 -0.72 -16.45 -11.58
N ARG A 64 -0.37 -16.53 -10.29
CA ARG A 64 0.04 -15.36 -9.49
C ARG A 64 1.34 -14.72 -9.99
N ALA A 65 2.29 -15.51 -10.45
CA ALA A 65 3.50 -14.98 -11.08
C ALA A 65 3.18 -14.27 -12.41
N ILE A 66 2.26 -14.81 -13.22
CA ILE A 66 1.78 -14.17 -14.46
C ILE A 66 1.06 -12.86 -14.13
N GLU A 67 0.15 -12.85 -13.13
CA GLU A 67 -0.56 -11.64 -12.66
C GLU A 67 0.43 -10.55 -12.28
N PHE A 68 1.47 -10.91 -11.51
CA PHE A 68 2.53 -9.97 -11.13
C PHE A 68 3.26 -9.42 -12.34
N GLY A 69 3.73 -10.29 -13.25
CA GLY A 69 4.45 -9.86 -14.43
C GLY A 69 3.63 -8.93 -15.33
N LEU A 70 2.33 -9.19 -15.47
CA LEU A 70 1.40 -8.31 -16.20
C LEU A 70 1.22 -6.95 -15.50
N ALA A 71 1.15 -6.94 -14.17
CA ALA A 71 0.97 -5.73 -13.38
C ALA A 71 2.15 -4.76 -13.47
N ILE A 72 3.36 -5.28 -13.69
CA ILE A 72 4.60 -4.48 -13.80
C ILE A 72 5.09 -4.35 -15.24
N ASN A 73 4.26 -4.71 -16.22
CA ASN A 73 4.60 -4.65 -17.65
C ASN A 73 5.85 -5.44 -18.03
N ALA A 74 6.05 -6.60 -17.41
CA ALA A 74 7.17 -7.51 -17.69
C ALA A 74 6.86 -8.47 -18.83
N HIS A 75 7.90 -9.11 -19.35
CA HIS A 75 7.79 -10.23 -20.26
C HIS A 75 7.50 -11.53 -19.47
N ILE A 76 6.47 -12.28 -19.87
CA ILE A 76 6.19 -13.62 -19.35
C ILE A 76 6.86 -14.65 -20.26
N ALA A 77 7.74 -15.47 -19.70
CA ALA A 77 8.44 -16.50 -20.45
C ALA A 77 7.46 -17.57 -20.96
N GLU A 78 7.48 -17.88 -22.25
CA GLU A 78 6.65 -18.95 -22.82
C GLU A 78 7.09 -20.33 -22.30
N ARG A 79 8.36 -20.45 -21.93
CA ARG A 79 8.96 -21.65 -21.32
C ARG A 79 9.86 -21.23 -20.17
N SER A 80 9.68 -21.86 -19.02
CA SER A 80 10.48 -21.62 -17.82
C SER A 80 10.99 -22.96 -17.28
N ILE A 81 12.10 -22.92 -16.55
CA ILE A 81 12.75 -24.12 -16.02
C ILE A 81 12.95 -23.98 -14.52
N PHE A 82 12.56 -25.00 -13.76
CA PHE A 82 12.91 -25.11 -12.36
C PHE A 82 14.31 -25.70 -12.21
N ALA A 83 15.07 -25.17 -11.28
CA ALA A 83 16.41 -25.60 -10.95
C ALA A 83 16.52 -25.89 -9.45
N ARG A 84 17.49 -26.73 -9.10
CA ARG A 84 17.85 -27.00 -7.72
C ARG A 84 18.95 -26.04 -7.27
N LYS A 85 18.65 -25.27 -6.23
CA LYS A 85 19.59 -24.40 -5.49
C LYS A 85 20.09 -25.20 -4.28
N ASN A 86 21.31 -25.71 -4.35
CA ASN A 86 21.83 -26.64 -3.35
C ASN A 86 22.46 -25.91 -2.16
N TYR A 87 21.93 -26.12 -0.98
CA TYR A 87 22.49 -25.68 0.30
C TYR A 87 21.86 -26.49 1.44
N PHE A 88 22.54 -26.52 2.61
CA PHE A 88 22.16 -27.36 3.72
C PHE A 88 21.78 -26.53 4.94
N TYR A 89 20.52 -26.70 5.33
CA TYR A 89 19.98 -26.18 6.59
C TYR A 89 19.03 -27.22 7.20
N PRO A 90 18.95 -27.30 8.55
CA PRO A 90 18.05 -28.25 9.20
C PRO A 90 16.58 -28.13 8.80
N ASP A 91 16.12 -26.91 8.47
CA ASP A 91 14.76 -26.61 8.03
C ASP A 91 14.57 -26.73 6.51
N LEU A 92 15.56 -27.27 5.81
CA LEU A 92 15.51 -27.62 4.40
C LEU A 92 15.92 -29.11 4.20
N PRO A 93 15.04 -30.07 4.52
CA PRO A 93 15.42 -31.50 4.61
C PRO A 93 15.94 -32.10 3.30
N LYS A 94 15.52 -31.57 2.14
CA LYS A 94 16.00 -32.04 0.84
C LYS A 94 17.47 -31.73 0.57
N GLY A 95 18.05 -30.74 1.27
CA GLY A 95 19.36 -30.23 0.96
C GLY A 95 19.44 -29.34 -0.28
N TYR A 96 18.28 -29.02 -0.87
CA TYR A 96 18.14 -28.06 -1.96
C TYR A 96 16.76 -27.39 -1.91
N GLN A 97 16.70 -26.18 -2.46
CA GLN A 97 15.48 -25.45 -2.72
C GLN A 97 15.18 -25.53 -4.20
N ILE A 98 13.93 -25.85 -4.56
CA ILE A 98 13.48 -25.74 -5.95
C ILE A 98 13.22 -24.25 -6.21
N SER A 99 13.90 -23.74 -7.23
CA SER A 99 13.89 -22.33 -7.62
C SER A 99 13.97 -22.20 -9.15
N GLN A 100 14.25 -21.04 -9.68
CA GLN A 100 14.50 -20.81 -11.11
C GLN A 100 15.77 -19.99 -11.26
N PHE A 101 16.62 -20.32 -12.22
CA PHE A 101 17.88 -19.65 -12.42
C PHE A 101 18.03 -19.09 -13.84
N GLU A 102 18.07 -19.96 -14.85
CA GLU A 102 18.36 -19.55 -16.22
C GLU A 102 17.17 -18.86 -16.91
N ILE A 103 15.97 -19.39 -16.73
CA ILE A 103 14.75 -18.90 -17.39
C ILE A 103 13.66 -18.68 -16.34
N PRO A 104 13.64 -17.52 -15.66
CA PRO A 104 12.57 -17.17 -14.74
C PRO A 104 11.25 -16.93 -15.48
N VAL A 105 10.12 -17.10 -14.79
CA VAL A 105 8.79 -16.86 -15.36
C VAL A 105 8.60 -15.41 -15.77
N VAL A 106 9.09 -14.47 -14.98
CA VAL A 106 8.94 -13.02 -15.20
C VAL A 106 10.30 -12.41 -15.48
N GLN A 107 10.42 -11.71 -16.61
CA GLN A 107 11.67 -11.13 -17.08
C GLN A 107 11.49 -9.63 -17.30
N GLY A 108 12.34 -8.83 -16.65
CA GLY A 108 12.25 -7.37 -16.71
C GLY A 108 11.00 -6.82 -16.01
N GLY A 109 10.48 -5.74 -16.54
CA GLY A 109 9.38 -4.96 -15.96
C GLY A 109 9.89 -3.76 -15.17
N GLU A 110 8.95 -2.95 -14.69
CA GLU A 110 9.26 -1.74 -13.95
C GLU A 110 8.20 -1.40 -12.92
N VAL A 111 8.62 -0.75 -11.84
CA VAL A 111 7.74 -0.20 -10.81
C VAL A 111 7.98 1.29 -10.70
N SER A 112 6.94 2.08 -10.93
CA SER A 112 6.97 3.53 -10.76
C SER A 112 6.28 3.94 -9.47
N PHE A 113 6.87 4.91 -8.78
CA PHE A 113 6.37 5.48 -7.54
C PHE A 113 6.61 6.98 -7.49
N PHE A 114 6.06 7.65 -6.48
CA PHE A 114 6.16 9.09 -6.32
C PHE A 114 6.85 9.44 -5.01
N LEU A 115 7.71 10.44 -5.08
CA LEU A 115 8.41 11.02 -3.94
C LEU A 115 8.11 12.50 -3.80
N GLU A 116 7.96 12.96 -2.56
CA GLU A 116 7.90 14.37 -2.24
C GLU A 116 9.33 14.93 -2.11
N GLU A 117 9.77 15.69 -3.07
CA GLU A 117 11.05 16.40 -3.05
C GLU A 117 10.82 17.89 -2.79
N GLY A 118 10.77 18.28 -1.52
CA GLY A 118 10.43 19.64 -1.09
C GLY A 118 8.96 19.97 -1.30
N LYS A 119 8.63 20.74 -2.35
CA LYS A 119 7.24 21.09 -2.74
C LYS A 119 6.78 20.41 -4.00
N GLU A 120 7.62 19.60 -4.61
CA GLU A 120 7.35 18.91 -5.88
C GLU A 120 7.18 17.43 -5.64
N THR A 121 6.22 16.83 -6.32
CA THR A 121 6.05 15.37 -6.38
C THR A 121 6.75 14.87 -7.62
N VAL A 122 7.79 14.05 -7.43
CA VAL A 122 8.61 13.52 -8.53
C VAL A 122 8.30 12.04 -8.75
N ARG A 123 8.04 11.67 -10.01
CA ARG A 123 7.92 10.27 -10.40
C ARG A 123 9.30 9.64 -10.55
N LYS A 124 9.50 8.50 -9.91
CA LYS A 124 10.68 7.63 -10.04
C LYS A 124 10.26 6.28 -10.60
N THR A 125 11.19 5.61 -11.26
CA THR A 125 10.96 4.27 -11.82
C THR A 125 12.15 3.39 -11.51
N VAL A 126 11.89 2.18 -11.01
CA VAL A 126 12.88 1.14 -10.76
C VAL A 126 12.60 0.00 -11.71
N ARG A 127 13.64 -0.40 -12.47
CA ARG A 127 13.58 -1.55 -13.36
C ARG A 127 13.76 -2.83 -12.55
N LEU A 128 13.06 -3.87 -12.96
CA LEU A 128 13.26 -5.20 -12.42
C LEU A 128 14.21 -5.99 -13.32
N GLU A 129 15.02 -6.82 -12.68
CA GLU A 129 15.82 -7.84 -13.38
C GLU A 129 14.91 -9.00 -13.77
N ARG A 130 14.21 -9.54 -12.77
CA ARG A 130 13.34 -10.70 -12.88
C ARG A 130 12.42 -10.85 -11.68
N ALA A 131 11.43 -11.72 -11.84
CA ALA A 131 10.80 -12.38 -10.72
C ALA A 131 10.65 -13.88 -11.04
N HIS A 132 10.98 -14.72 -10.06
CA HIS A 132 10.98 -16.16 -10.26
C HIS A 132 10.27 -16.89 -9.13
N LEU A 133 9.74 -18.07 -9.48
CA LEU A 133 9.05 -18.95 -8.55
C LEU A 133 10.06 -19.81 -7.78
N GLU A 134 9.82 -19.94 -6.48
CA GLU A 134 10.59 -20.83 -5.61
C GLU A 134 9.74 -21.33 -4.44
N GLU A 135 10.26 -22.27 -3.68
CA GLU A 135 9.67 -22.73 -2.43
C GLU A 135 10.33 -22.08 -1.21
N ASP A 136 9.54 -21.80 -0.17
CA ASP A 136 10.10 -21.35 1.11
C ASP A 136 10.73 -22.52 1.89
N ALA A 137 11.70 -22.22 2.75
CA ALA A 137 12.24 -23.15 3.73
C ALA A 137 11.32 -23.25 4.96
N GLY A 138 11.54 -24.27 5.79
CA GLY A 138 10.90 -24.39 7.10
C GLY A 138 11.37 -23.31 8.07
N LYS A 139 11.10 -23.52 9.35
CA LYS A 139 11.57 -22.66 10.44
C LYS A 139 12.40 -23.44 11.42
N SER A 140 13.52 -22.85 11.88
CA SER A 140 14.30 -23.32 13.01
C SER A 140 13.83 -22.58 14.26
N LEU A 141 13.42 -23.32 15.31
CA LEU A 141 12.93 -22.80 16.58
C LEU A 141 14.04 -22.92 17.61
N HIS A 142 14.68 -21.81 17.97
CA HIS A 142 15.82 -21.79 18.88
C HIS A 142 15.43 -21.47 20.33
N GLU A 143 14.34 -20.69 20.51
CA GLU A 143 13.95 -20.15 21.81
C GLU A 143 13.21 -21.17 22.68
N ASP A 144 12.52 -22.13 22.06
CA ASP A 144 11.69 -23.10 22.76
C ASP A 144 12.45 -24.31 23.32
N PHE A 145 13.75 -24.45 23.01
CA PHE A 145 14.56 -25.64 23.33
C PHE A 145 15.93 -25.28 23.85
N ILE A 146 16.22 -25.61 25.10
CA ILE A 146 17.55 -25.38 25.70
C ILE A 146 18.57 -26.37 25.12
N GLY A 147 19.57 -25.84 24.41
CA GLY A 147 20.66 -26.63 23.82
C GLY A 147 20.27 -27.48 22.60
N GLN A 148 19.08 -27.26 22.06
CA GLN A 148 18.56 -27.91 20.85
C GLN A 148 17.83 -26.90 19.99
N SER A 149 17.58 -27.24 18.73
CA SER A 149 16.71 -26.48 17.84
C SER A 149 15.56 -27.35 17.39
N GLY A 150 14.33 -26.88 17.55
CA GLY A 150 13.16 -27.47 16.94
C GLY A 150 13.11 -27.14 15.45
N ILE A 151 12.56 -28.05 14.65
CA ILE A 151 12.32 -27.81 13.21
C ILE A 151 10.84 -27.89 12.95
N ASP A 152 10.29 -26.83 12.39
CA ASP A 152 8.93 -26.73 11.94
C ASP A 152 8.88 -26.64 10.40
N LEU A 153 8.32 -27.65 9.75
CA LEU A 153 8.23 -27.77 8.30
C LEU A 153 6.88 -27.27 7.72
N ASN A 154 6.04 -26.64 8.52
CA ASN A 154 4.77 -26.11 8.03
C ASN A 154 4.97 -25.08 6.90
N ARG A 155 6.01 -24.24 6.99
CA ARG A 155 6.35 -23.27 5.95
C ARG A 155 7.09 -23.87 4.75
N ALA A 156 7.82 -24.98 4.94
CA ALA A 156 8.60 -25.61 3.88
C ALA A 156 7.74 -25.94 2.68
N GLY A 157 8.08 -25.44 1.50
CA GLY A 157 7.31 -25.60 0.26
C GLY A 157 6.19 -24.57 0.05
N THR A 158 6.04 -23.58 0.92
CA THR A 158 5.14 -22.41 0.66
C THR A 158 5.60 -21.71 -0.62
N PRO A 159 4.67 -21.41 -1.57
CA PRO A 159 5.06 -20.73 -2.80
C PRO A 159 5.61 -19.34 -2.54
N LEU A 160 6.78 -19.04 -3.09
CA LEU A 160 7.40 -17.72 -3.09
C LEU A 160 7.55 -17.19 -4.51
N LEU A 161 7.41 -15.89 -4.64
CA LEU A 161 7.90 -15.11 -5.77
C LEU A 161 9.06 -14.24 -5.28
N GLU A 162 10.27 -14.51 -5.76
CA GLU A 162 11.43 -13.66 -5.51
C GLU A 162 11.53 -12.61 -6.61
N ILE A 163 11.49 -11.35 -6.20
CA ILE A 163 11.47 -10.17 -7.07
C ILE A 163 12.79 -9.43 -6.92
N VAL A 164 13.56 -9.34 -7.99
CA VAL A 164 14.90 -8.75 -8.00
C VAL A 164 14.91 -7.49 -8.84
N THR A 165 15.40 -6.39 -8.26
CA THR A 165 15.54 -5.11 -8.98
C THR A 165 16.91 -4.90 -9.58
N GLN A 166 16.98 -4.02 -10.59
CA GLN A 166 18.22 -3.34 -10.93
C GLN A 166 18.61 -2.37 -9.79
N PRO A 167 19.90 -2.02 -9.65
CA PRO A 167 20.38 -1.10 -8.61
C PRO A 167 20.10 0.36 -9.02
N ASP A 168 18.84 0.70 -9.22
CA ASP A 168 18.39 2.00 -9.74
C ASP A 168 18.10 3.03 -8.64
N MET A 169 17.91 2.61 -7.39
CA MET A 169 17.57 3.50 -6.28
C MET A 169 18.80 4.22 -5.73
N ARG A 170 18.61 5.48 -5.30
CA ARG A 170 19.70 6.40 -4.95
C ARG A 170 19.57 7.00 -3.54
N SER A 171 18.56 6.62 -2.79
CA SER A 171 18.36 7.04 -1.39
C SER A 171 17.51 6.05 -0.62
N SER A 172 17.57 6.10 0.70
CA SER A 172 16.67 5.34 1.56
C SER A 172 15.21 5.71 1.36
N ASP A 173 14.91 6.98 1.07
CA ASP A 173 13.54 7.43 0.75
C ASP A 173 13.02 6.79 -0.53
N GLU A 174 13.84 6.72 -1.59
CA GLU A 174 13.50 6.00 -2.83
C GLU A 174 13.26 4.50 -2.55
N ALA A 175 14.12 3.89 -1.76
CA ALA A 175 14.02 2.48 -1.41
C ALA A 175 12.73 2.15 -0.65
N VAL A 176 12.37 2.97 0.34
CA VAL A 176 11.13 2.80 1.10
C VAL A 176 9.89 3.07 0.24
N ALA A 177 9.92 4.09 -0.61
CA ALA A 177 8.82 4.39 -1.52
C ALA A 177 8.60 3.26 -2.55
N TYR A 178 9.68 2.73 -3.12
CA TYR A 178 9.63 1.54 -3.97
C TYR A 178 9.01 0.33 -3.25
N ALA A 179 9.51 0.02 -2.05
CA ALA A 179 9.03 -1.12 -1.28
C ALA A 179 7.53 -1.00 -0.93
N LYS A 180 7.06 0.20 -0.58
CA LYS A 180 5.64 0.49 -0.35
C LYS A 180 4.81 0.32 -1.61
N GLU A 181 5.30 0.77 -2.76
CA GLU A 181 4.59 0.62 -4.03
C GLU A 181 4.52 -0.85 -4.45
N LEU A 182 5.64 -1.59 -4.34
CA LEU A 182 5.65 -3.03 -4.61
C LEU A 182 4.69 -3.78 -3.68
N HIS A 183 4.70 -3.47 -2.39
CA HIS A 183 3.77 -4.02 -1.40
C HIS A 183 2.31 -3.74 -1.79
N LYS A 184 2.02 -2.49 -2.20
CA LYS A 184 0.70 -2.10 -2.70
C LYS A 184 0.28 -2.92 -3.92
N ILE A 185 1.17 -3.10 -4.91
CA ILE A 185 0.87 -3.88 -6.12
C ILE A 185 0.52 -5.33 -5.75
N VAL A 186 1.35 -6.03 -4.98
CA VAL A 186 1.13 -7.45 -4.67
C VAL A 186 -0.12 -7.70 -3.83
N THR A 187 -0.44 -6.78 -2.92
CA THR A 187 -1.67 -6.85 -2.12
C THR A 187 -2.91 -6.45 -2.93
N TRP A 188 -2.79 -5.47 -3.81
CA TRP A 188 -3.87 -4.99 -4.67
C TRP A 188 -4.36 -6.06 -5.64
N ILE A 189 -3.44 -6.74 -6.33
CA ILE A 189 -3.80 -7.83 -7.24
C ILE A 189 -4.11 -9.14 -6.49
N GLY A 190 -3.89 -9.19 -5.19
CA GLY A 190 -4.28 -10.31 -4.32
C GLY A 190 -3.34 -11.51 -4.37
N ILE A 191 -2.12 -11.37 -4.87
CA ILE A 191 -1.15 -12.47 -4.95
C ILE A 191 -0.41 -12.75 -3.64
N CYS A 192 -0.39 -11.76 -2.73
CA CYS A 192 0.27 -11.83 -1.42
C CYS A 192 -0.55 -11.00 -0.41
N ASP A 193 -0.59 -11.43 0.85
CA ASP A 193 -1.26 -10.66 1.92
C ASP A 193 -0.44 -9.47 2.43
N GLY A 194 0.86 -9.44 2.11
CA GLY A 194 1.77 -8.36 2.46
C GLY A 194 2.15 -8.28 3.94
N ASN A 195 1.87 -9.31 4.75
CA ASN A 195 2.17 -9.29 6.17
C ASN A 195 3.68 -9.44 6.44
N MET A 196 4.35 -8.32 6.71
CA MET A 196 5.79 -8.30 6.99
C MET A 196 6.14 -8.96 8.32
N GLN A 197 5.26 -8.91 9.32
CA GLN A 197 5.51 -9.51 10.65
C GLN A 197 5.42 -11.03 10.62
N GLU A 198 4.51 -11.57 9.84
CA GLU A 198 4.39 -13.02 9.61
C GLU A 198 5.42 -13.55 8.60
N GLY A 199 6.12 -12.64 7.89
CA GLY A 199 7.12 -12.99 6.90
C GLY A 199 6.56 -13.32 5.52
N SER A 200 5.31 -12.93 5.24
CA SER A 200 4.71 -13.09 3.91
C SER A 200 5.31 -12.14 2.87
N PHE A 201 5.87 -11.02 3.32
CA PHE A 201 6.55 -10.04 2.49
C PHE A 201 7.86 -9.64 3.17
N ARG A 202 8.98 -10.01 2.56
CA ARG A 202 10.33 -9.80 3.10
C ARG A 202 11.18 -9.09 2.07
N CYS A 203 11.92 -8.06 2.50
CA CYS A 203 12.83 -7.32 1.64
C CYS A 203 14.27 -7.43 2.18
N ASP A 204 15.20 -7.72 1.29
CA ASP A 204 16.62 -7.64 1.52
C ASP A 204 17.18 -6.50 0.68
N ALA A 205 17.94 -5.58 1.30
CA ALA A 205 18.51 -4.42 0.62
C ALA A 205 19.99 -4.62 0.33
N ASN A 206 20.36 -4.52 -0.95
CA ASN A 206 21.76 -4.49 -1.39
C ASN A 206 22.20 -3.04 -1.50
N VAL A 207 23.14 -2.61 -0.66
CA VAL A 207 23.59 -1.21 -0.55
C VAL A 207 25.08 -1.08 -0.86
N SER A 208 25.43 -0.13 -1.71
CA SER A 208 26.81 0.30 -1.96
C SER A 208 26.89 1.82 -2.11
N VAL A 209 28.08 2.37 -2.00
CA VAL A 209 28.38 3.79 -2.24
C VAL A 209 29.51 3.94 -3.23
N ARG A 210 29.50 5.02 -4.00
CA ARG A 210 30.59 5.35 -4.96
C ARG A 210 30.76 6.85 -5.10
N LYS A 211 31.93 7.28 -5.55
CA LYS A 211 32.08 8.67 -6.05
C LYS A 211 31.29 8.83 -7.35
N PRO A 212 30.70 10.00 -7.62
CA PRO A 212 29.96 10.24 -8.86
C PRO A 212 30.78 9.91 -10.11
N GLY A 213 30.19 9.10 -10.99
CA GLY A 213 30.83 8.65 -12.24
C GLY A 213 31.84 7.51 -12.09
N ALA A 214 32.14 7.03 -10.88
CA ALA A 214 32.95 5.84 -10.66
C ALA A 214 32.17 4.55 -10.92
N GLU A 215 32.90 3.43 -11.02
CA GLU A 215 32.28 2.09 -11.05
C GLU A 215 31.48 1.82 -9.77
N LEU A 216 30.60 0.81 -9.81
CA LEU A 216 29.82 0.41 -8.66
C LEU A 216 30.73 -0.02 -7.51
N GLY A 217 30.43 0.44 -6.31
CA GLY A 217 31.12 0.02 -5.10
C GLY A 217 30.77 -1.42 -4.68
N THR A 218 31.50 -1.94 -3.70
CA THR A 218 31.19 -3.25 -3.11
C THR A 218 29.90 -3.19 -2.34
N ARG A 219 28.94 -4.04 -2.71
CA ARG A 219 27.62 -4.12 -2.05
C ARG A 219 27.67 -4.94 -0.77
N ARG A 220 26.84 -4.55 0.18
CA ARG A 220 26.49 -5.37 1.34
C ARG A 220 24.98 -5.59 1.37
N GLU A 221 24.56 -6.81 1.68
CA GLU A 221 23.16 -7.22 1.76
C GLU A 221 22.65 -7.08 3.19
N ILE A 222 21.60 -6.29 3.38
CA ILE A 222 20.99 -6.09 4.70
C ILE A 222 19.74 -6.97 4.81
N LYS A 223 19.69 -7.81 5.84
CA LYS A 223 18.55 -8.67 6.17
C LYS A 223 17.82 -8.20 7.43
N ASN A 224 16.69 -8.84 7.73
CA ASN A 224 15.87 -8.56 8.92
C ASN A 224 15.17 -7.18 8.88
N LEU A 225 14.66 -6.81 7.70
CA LEU A 225 13.94 -5.56 7.47
C LEU A 225 12.42 -5.79 7.61
N ASN A 226 11.93 -5.87 8.85
CA ASN A 226 10.54 -6.27 9.17
C ASN A 226 9.53 -5.12 9.10
N SER A 227 9.97 -3.91 8.80
CA SER A 227 9.11 -2.74 8.59
C SER A 227 9.78 -1.73 7.68
N PHE A 228 8.97 -0.88 7.06
CA PHE A 228 9.47 0.23 6.23
C PHE A 228 10.34 1.21 7.03
N LYS A 229 10.05 1.41 8.32
CA LYS A 229 10.87 2.23 9.21
C LYS A 229 12.26 1.61 9.43
N PHE A 230 12.32 0.33 9.72
CA PHE A 230 13.61 -0.38 9.92
C PHE A 230 14.42 -0.43 8.62
N MET A 231 13.75 -0.58 7.48
CA MET A 231 14.38 -0.51 6.17
C MET A 231 15.10 0.83 5.96
N GLN A 232 14.46 1.95 6.24
CA GLN A 232 15.06 3.27 6.13
C GLN A 232 16.25 3.43 7.08
N GLN A 233 16.07 3.08 8.36
CA GLN A 233 17.11 3.19 9.36
C GLN A 233 18.35 2.34 9.03
N ALA A 234 18.13 1.11 8.57
CA ALA A 234 19.20 0.19 8.21
C ALA A 234 20.01 0.67 6.99
N ILE A 235 19.34 1.16 5.97
CA ILE A 235 19.98 1.73 4.78
C ILE A 235 20.78 2.97 5.14
N ASP A 236 20.22 3.90 5.91
CA ASP A 236 20.89 5.12 6.33
C ASP A 236 22.12 4.84 7.21
N TYR A 237 22.02 3.83 8.08
CA TYR A 237 23.18 3.37 8.89
C TYR A 237 24.26 2.80 7.98
N GLU A 238 23.91 1.87 7.12
CA GLU A 238 24.86 1.16 6.24
C GLU A 238 25.57 2.13 5.28
N VAL A 239 24.87 3.10 4.73
CA VAL A 239 25.44 4.14 3.86
C VAL A 239 26.50 4.95 4.63
N ARG A 240 26.20 5.42 5.83
CA ARG A 240 27.12 6.18 6.66
C ARG A 240 28.35 5.34 7.04
N TRP A 241 28.12 4.12 7.48
CA TRP A 241 29.17 3.20 7.86
C TRP A 241 30.13 2.93 6.68
N GLN A 242 29.62 2.67 5.47
CA GLN A 242 30.46 2.45 4.29
C GLN A 242 31.29 3.67 3.94
N ILE A 243 30.69 4.88 3.99
CA ILE A 243 31.42 6.12 3.73
C ILE A 243 32.54 6.33 4.74
N GLU A 244 32.27 6.15 6.03
CA GLU A 244 33.28 6.26 7.11
C GLU A 244 34.43 5.28 6.89
N GLN A 245 34.15 4.02 6.58
CA GLN A 245 35.18 3.02 6.29
C GLN A 245 36.07 3.44 5.12
N ILE A 246 35.48 3.94 4.03
CA ILE A 246 36.22 4.38 2.83
C ILE A 246 37.06 5.62 3.14
N GLU A 247 36.55 6.58 3.86
CA GLU A 247 37.26 7.82 4.23
C GLU A 247 38.42 7.51 5.23
N ASP A 248 38.28 6.46 6.06
CA ASP A 248 39.35 5.95 6.93
C ASP A 248 40.38 5.06 6.19
N GLY A 249 40.23 4.88 4.88
CA GLY A 249 41.14 4.11 4.03
C GLY A 249 40.91 2.59 4.04
N HIS A 250 39.78 2.14 4.55
CA HIS A 250 39.42 0.73 4.56
C HIS A 250 38.61 0.35 3.31
N ALA A 251 38.89 -0.83 2.77
CA ALA A 251 38.10 -1.40 1.67
C ALA A 251 36.81 -2.04 2.23
N ILE A 252 35.68 -1.80 1.55
CA ILE A 252 34.43 -2.48 1.89
C ILE A 252 34.52 -3.94 1.46
N GLN A 253 34.25 -4.83 2.40
CA GLN A 253 34.11 -6.27 2.14
C GLN A 253 32.67 -6.63 1.86
N GLN A 254 32.43 -7.45 0.85
CA GLN A 254 31.09 -7.97 0.56
C GLN A 254 30.66 -8.87 1.72
N ALA A 255 29.51 -8.59 2.29
CA ALA A 255 28.98 -9.32 3.44
C ALA A 255 27.45 -9.32 3.43
N THR A 256 26.86 -10.30 4.10
CA THR A 256 25.49 -10.26 4.56
C THR A 256 25.48 -9.71 5.98
N VAL A 257 24.68 -8.69 6.23
CA VAL A 257 24.56 -8.02 7.53
C VAL A 257 23.12 -8.12 8.05
N LEU A 258 22.98 -8.19 9.35
CA LEU A 258 21.69 -8.20 10.03
C LEU A 258 21.44 -6.84 10.66
N PHE A 259 20.28 -6.28 10.45
CA PHE A 259 19.86 -5.06 11.15
C PHE A 259 19.33 -5.40 12.54
N ASP A 260 19.83 -4.70 13.54
CA ASP A 260 19.40 -4.78 14.93
C ASP A 260 18.53 -3.54 15.25
N PRO A 261 17.21 -3.70 15.42
CA PRO A 261 16.32 -2.57 15.70
C PRO A 261 16.55 -1.90 17.05
N ASP A 262 17.11 -2.62 18.03
CA ASP A 262 17.32 -2.11 19.39
C ASP A 262 18.52 -1.17 19.44
N THR A 263 19.58 -1.49 18.69
CA THR A 263 20.77 -0.64 18.59
C THR A 263 20.73 0.32 17.41
N GLY A 264 19.92 0.02 16.39
CA GLY A 264 19.86 0.77 15.13
C GLY A 264 21.09 0.55 14.23
N GLU A 265 21.82 -0.53 14.43
CA GLU A 265 23.08 -0.86 13.74
C GLU A 265 22.94 -2.10 12.86
N THR A 266 23.84 -2.23 11.89
CA THR A 266 24.01 -3.48 11.14
C THR A 266 25.22 -4.25 11.65
N ARG A 267 25.10 -5.59 11.70
CA ARG A 267 26.19 -6.50 12.12
C ARG A 267 26.42 -7.56 11.07
N ALA A 268 27.68 -7.80 10.70
CA ALA A 268 28.03 -8.85 9.76
C ALA A 268 27.66 -10.24 10.31
N MET A 269 26.92 -11.01 9.52
CA MET A 269 26.61 -12.42 9.82
C MET A 269 27.67 -13.35 9.24
N ARG A 270 28.07 -13.09 7.99
CA ARG A 270 29.09 -13.86 7.27
C ARG A 270 29.72 -13.00 6.19
N THR A 271 30.98 -13.30 5.87
CA THR A 271 31.72 -12.68 4.78
C THR A 271 31.57 -13.48 3.49
N LYS A 272 32.01 -12.92 2.36
CA LYS A 272 31.94 -13.56 1.04
C LYS A 272 32.72 -14.86 0.93
N GLU A 273 33.77 -15.07 1.77
CA GLU A 273 34.55 -16.31 1.80
C GLU A 273 33.67 -17.52 2.15
N ASP A 274 32.54 -17.27 2.85
CA ASP A 274 31.52 -18.27 3.19
C ASP A 274 30.38 -18.33 2.16
N ALA A 275 30.45 -17.58 1.04
CA ALA A 275 29.38 -17.56 0.05
C ALA A 275 29.25 -18.95 -0.60
N ALA A 276 28.08 -19.54 -0.44
CA ALA A 276 27.78 -20.86 -0.98
C ALA A 276 27.76 -20.84 -2.52
N ASP A 277 28.53 -21.73 -3.12
CA ASP A 277 28.32 -22.11 -4.51
C ASP A 277 27.09 -23.04 -4.56
N TYR A 278 25.96 -22.51 -5.01
CA TYR A 278 24.69 -23.23 -5.04
C TYR A 278 24.63 -24.35 -6.09
N ARG A 279 25.57 -24.41 -7.03
CA ARG A 279 25.67 -25.46 -8.06
C ARG A 279 24.32 -25.75 -8.72
N TYR A 280 23.68 -24.69 -9.22
CA TYR A 280 22.38 -24.81 -9.89
C TYR A 280 22.43 -25.84 -11.03
N PHE A 281 21.38 -26.64 -11.11
CA PHE A 281 21.12 -27.49 -12.29
C PHE A 281 19.59 -27.69 -12.43
N PRO A 282 19.08 -27.95 -13.65
CA PRO A 282 17.66 -28.20 -13.87
C PRO A 282 17.14 -29.32 -12.99
N ASP A 283 15.98 -29.13 -12.36
CA ASP A 283 15.37 -30.17 -11.53
C ASP A 283 14.87 -31.33 -12.43
N PRO A 284 15.39 -32.56 -12.26
CA PRO A 284 15.04 -33.69 -13.12
C PRO A 284 13.61 -34.19 -12.89
N ASP A 285 12.99 -33.84 -11.76
CA ASP A 285 11.64 -34.30 -11.39
C ASP A 285 10.55 -33.35 -11.92
N LEU A 286 10.92 -32.19 -12.43
CA LEU A 286 9.99 -31.20 -12.97
C LEU A 286 10.21 -31.00 -14.47
N PRO A 287 9.19 -31.25 -15.30
CA PRO A 287 9.28 -30.88 -16.71
C PRO A 287 9.34 -29.35 -16.85
N PRO A 288 9.85 -28.83 -18.00
CA PRO A 288 9.76 -27.41 -18.27
C PRO A 288 8.32 -26.90 -18.17
N LEU A 289 8.17 -25.75 -17.50
CA LEU A 289 6.90 -25.06 -17.40
C LEU A 289 6.62 -24.34 -18.71
N VAL A 290 5.55 -24.74 -19.41
CA VAL A 290 5.10 -24.09 -20.65
C VAL A 290 3.91 -23.21 -20.35
N ILE A 291 4.04 -21.92 -20.68
CA ILE A 291 2.99 -20.91 -20.48
C ILE A 291 2.52 -20.44 -21.84
N SER A 292 1.31 -20.88 -22.23
CA SER A 292 0.74 -20.48 -23.52
C SER A 292 0.23 -19.04 -23.51
N ARG A 293 0.14 -18.42 -24.68
CA ARG A 293 -0.44 -17.09 -24.84
C ARG A 293 -1.89 -17.06 -24.39
N GLU A 294 -2.66 -18.09 -24.67
CA GLU A 294 -4.06 -18.20 -24.24
C GLU A 294 -4.17 -18.20 -22.72
N TRP A 295 -3.25 -18.83 -22.01
CA TRP A 295 -3.21 -18.81 -20.55
C TRP A 295 -2.90 -17.40 -20.04
N VAL A 296 -1.91 -16.74 -20.61
CA VAL A 296 -1.57 -15.33 -20.24
C VAL A 296 -2.77 -14.40 -20.50
N GLU A 297 -3.44 -14.51 -21.65
CA GLU A 297 -4.62 -13.68 -21.96
C GLU A 297 -5.80 -13.99 -21.02
N LYS A 298 -5.99 -15.24 -20.63
CA LYS A 298 -7.00 -15.61 -19.61
C LYS A 298 -6.72 -14.97 -18.27
N VAL A 299 -5.46 -15.01 -17.78
CA VAL A 299 -5.06 -14.37 -16.53
C VAL A 299 -5.21 -12.86 -16.64
N LYS A 300 -4.80 -12.27 -17.76
CA LYS A 300 -4.93 -10.83 -18.03
C LYS A 300 -6.38 -10.35 -17.99
N ALA A 301 -7.31 -11.15 -18.48
CA ALA A 301 -8.74 -10.82 -18.45
C ALA A 301 -9.32 -10.82 -17.01
N GLN A 302 -8.70 -11.52 -16.09
CA GLN A 302 -9.11 -11.60 -14.68
C GLN A 302 -8.39 -10.57 -13.80
N LEU A 303 -7.33 -9.93 -14.32
CA LEU A 303 -6.56 -8.95 -13.56
C LEU A 303 -7.44 -7.75 -13.20
N PRO A 304 -7.48 -7.31 -11.93
CA PRO A 304 -8.23 -6.12 -11.56
C PRO A 304 -7.65 -4.85 -12.19
N GLU A 305 -8.42 -3.79 -12.24
CA GLU A 305 -7.91 -2.46 -12.58
C GLU A 305 -6.72 -2.13 -11.67
N LEU A 306 -5.56 -1.82 -12.27
CA LEU A 306 -4.33 -1.57 -11.52
C LEU A 306 -4.36 -0.22 -10.80
N PRO A 307 -3.58 -0.03 -9.73
CA PRO A 307 -3.61 1.20 -8.94
C PRO A 307 -3.43 2.48 -9.74
N GLU A 308 -2.44 2.54 -10.64
CA GLU A 308 -2.20 3.75 -11.44
C GLU A 308 -3.35 4.01 -12.43
N ALA A 309 -3.89 2.99 -13.07
CA ALA A 309 -5.06 3.13 -13.94
C ALA A 309 -6.25 3.72 -13.16
N ARG A 310 -6.47 3.26 -11.93
CA ARG A 310 -7.55 3.76 -11.07
C ARG A 310 -7.33 5.20 -10.62
N VAL A 311 -6.09 5.58 -10.29
CA VAL A 311 -5.73 6.98 -10.01
C VAL A 311 -6.05 7.87 -11.21
N ARG A 312 -5.61 7.48 -12.41
CA ARG A 312 -5.85 8.24 -13.64
C ARG A 312 -7.34 8.38 -13.96
N ARG A 313 -8.11 7.32 -13.74
CA ARG A 313 -9.57 7.36 -13.89
C ARG A 313 -10.23 8.28 -12.85
N PHE A 314 -9.79 8.25 -11.61
CA PHE A 314 -10.32 9.14 -10.57
C PHE A 314 -10.04 10.62 -10.86
N ILE A 315 -8.90 10.93 -11.46
CA ILE A 315 -8.54 12.27 -11.91
C ILE A 315 -9.37 12.68 -13.15
N GLY A 316 -9.57 11.78 -14.09
CA GLY A 316 -10.12 12.03 -15.43
C GLY A 316 -9.04 12.38 -16.44
N ASP A 317 -7.91 11.66 -16.43
CA ASP A 317 -6.77 11.87 -17.32
C ASP A 317 -7.11 11.39 -18.75
N GLU A 318 -7.48 12.32 -19.64
CA GLU A 318 -7.85 12.03 -21.03
C GLU A 318 -6.68 11.54 -21.89
N GLU A 319 -5.45 11.89 -21.56
CA GLU A 319 -4.26 11.37 -22.25
C GLU A 319 -4.05 9.90 -21.94
N TYR A 320 -4.14 9.57 -20.66
CA TYR A 320 -4.03 8.18 -20.22
C TYR A 320 -5.16 7.30 -20.78
N LYS A 321 -6.38 7.84 -20.84
CA LYS A 321 -7.55 7.17 -21.41
C LYS A 321 -7.29 6.62 -22.81
N LYS A 322 -6.57 7.36 -23.65
CA LYS A 322 -6.23 6.95 -25.03
C LYS A 322 -5.31 5.72 -25.08
N THR A 323 -4.66 5.38 -23.98
CA THR A 323 -3.76 4.22 -23.88
C THR A 323 -4.45 2.96 -23.37
N LEU A 324 -5.72 3.04 -22.95
CA LEU A 324 -6.45 1.96 -22.32
C LEU A 324 -7.06 0.98 -23.32
N ARG A 325 -7.27 -0.25 -22.87
CA ARG A 325 -8.01 -1.27 -23.60
C ARG A 325 -9.52 -1.00 -23.52
N ASN A 326 -10.28 -1.46 -24.49
CA ASN A 326 -11.71 -1.20 -24.61
C ASN A 326 -12.55 -1.47 -23.34
N ASP A 327 -12.25 -2.51 -22.59
CA ASP A 327 -12.93 -2.87 -21.34
C ASP A 327 -12.69 -1.86 -20.22
N ILE A 328 -11.46 -1.38 -20.08
CA ILE A 328 -11.08 -0.32 -19.14
C ILE A 328 -11.55 1.04 -19.64
N GLU A 329 -11.54 1.27 -20.95
CA GLU A 329 -12.08 2.50 -21.56
C GLU A 329 -13.57 2.67 -21.26
N VAL A 330 -14.38 1.60 -21.29
CA VAL A 330 -15.79 1.64 -20.93
C VAL A 330 -15.99 2.07 -19.48
N ALA A 331 -15.22 1.53 -18.54
CA ALA A 331 -15.28 1.94 -17.14
C ALA A 331 -14.88 3.41 -16.97
N TYR A 332 -13.84 3.85 -17.66
CA TYR A 332 -13.35 5.23 -17.65
C TYR A 332 -14.39 6.21 -18.21
N ASN A 333 -15.09 5.85 -19.27
CA ASN A 333 -16.15 6.69 -19.86
C ASN A 333 -17.39 6.82 -18.96
N GLN A 334 -17.63 5.84 -18.07
CA GLN A 334 -18.82 5.83 -17.21
C GLN A 334 -18.59 6.53 -15.87
N VAL A 335 -17.38 6.57 -15.33
CA VAL A 335 -17.13 6.91 -13.92
C VAL A 335 -15.82 7.67 -13.74
N VAL A 336 -15.80 8.92 -14.18
CA VAL A 336 -14.75 9.89 -13.90
C VAL A 336 -15.18 10.79 -12.76
N TYR A 337 -14.31 11.00 -11.77
CA TYR A 337 -14.65 11.74 -10.55
C TYR A 337 -14.07 13.16 -10.50
N GLY A 338 -13.11 13.49 -11.36
CA GLY A 338 -12.51 14.83 -11.46
C GLY A 338 -11.76 15.24 -10.18
N LEU A 339 -11.13 14.27 -9.50
CA LEU A 339 -10.36 14.54 -8.29
C LEU A 339 -9.01 15.17 -8.62
N SER A 340 -8.40 15.84 -7.61
CA SER A 340 -7.00 16.20 -7.67
C SER A 340 -6.11 14.93 -7.65
N GLU A 341 -4.91 15.02 -8.22
CA GLU A 341 -3.95 13.90 -8.18
C GLU A 341 -3.62 13.48 -6.75
N TYR A 342 -3.47 14.43 -5.84
CA TYR A 342 -3.25 14.18 -4.42
C TYR A 342 -4.38 13.36 -3.79
N ASP A 343 -5.65 13.79 -3.99
CA ASP A 343 -6.81 13.09 -3.44
C ASP A 343 -6.93 11.67 -4.02
N ALA A 344 -6.77 11.54 -5.35
CA ALA A 344 -6.87 10.25 -6.02
C ALA A 344 -5.81 9.26 -5.53
N ARG A 345 -4.55 9.70 -5.38
CA ARG A 345 -3.47 8.85 -4.86
C ARG A 345 -3.69 8.43 -3.41
N ALA A 346 -4.18 9.34 -2.56
CA ALA A 346 -4.50 9.02 -1.18
C ALA A 346 -5.62 7.96 -1.07
N LEU A 347 -6.68 8.09 -1.88
CA LEU A 347 -7.79 7.14 -1.92
C LEU A 347 -7.42 5.79 -2.53
N VAL A 348 -6.44 5.77 -3.43
CA VAL A 348 -5.89 4.55 -4.07
C VAL A 348 -4.68 4.00 -3.30
N SER A 349 -4.53 4.33 -2.03
CA SER A 349 -3.46 3.79 -1.17
C SER A 349 -3.57 2.29 -0.97
N ASN A 350 -4.79 1.77 -0.92
CA ASN A 350 -5.11 0.34 -0.97
C ASN A 350 -6.45 0.12 -1.68
N ARG A 351 -6.70 -1.11 -2.10
CA ARG A 351 -7.87 -1.45 -2.91
C ARG A 351 -9.20 -1.22 -2.17
N ALA A 352 -9.27 -1.63 -0.92
CA ALA A 352 -10.49 -1.49 -0.13
C ALA A 352 -10.88 -0.04 0.11
N MET A 353 -9.92 0.85 0.34
CA MET A 353 -10.16 2.30 0.44
C MET A 353 -10.69 2.88 -0.87
N ALA A 354 -10.12 2.48 -2.00
CA ALA A 354 -10.57 2.91 -3.31
C ALA A 354 -11.99 2.41 -3.63
N ASP A 355 -12.30 1.15 -3.28
CA ASP A 355 -13.63 0.56 -3.43
C ASP A 355 -14.67 1.26 -2.56
N TYR A 356 -14.31 1.55 -1.31
CA TYR A 356 -15.17 2.29 -0.38
C TYR A 356 -15.49 3.71 -0.89
N PHE A 357 -14.47 4.43 -1.38
CA PHE A 357 -14.67 5.73 -2.01
C PHE A 357 -15.59 5.65 -3.22
N GLU A 358 -15.32 4.72 -4.11
CA GLU A 358 -16.09 4.59 -5.35
C GLU A 358 -17.56 4.24 -5.09
N ALA A 359 -17.83 3.34 -4.14
CA ALA A 359 -19.17 3.00 -3.70
C ALA A 359 -19.89 4.23 -3.10
N THR A 360 -19.20 4.99 -2.24
CA THR A 360 -19.74 6.21 -1.63
C THR A 360 -20.04 7.27 -2.68
N ALA A 361 -19.09 7.54 -3.57
CA ALA A 361 -19.23 8.57 -4.62
C ALA A 361 -20.34 8.26 -5.61
N LYS A 362 -20.48 6.99 -6.02
CA LYS A 362 -21.57 6.54 -6.89
C LYS A 362 -22.94 6.70 -6.23
N ALA A 363 -23.05 6.37 -4.95
CA ALA A 363 -24.31 6.44 -4.22
C ALA A 363 -24.75 7.87 -3.92
N CYS A 364 -23.83 8.79 -3.60
CA CYS A 364 -24.19 10.17 -3.26
C CYS A 364 -24.10 11.16 -4.44
N GLY A 365 -23.46 10.80 -5.55
CA GLY A 365 -23.23 11.71 -6.69
C GLY A 365 -22.33 12.92 -6.39
N GLN A 366 -21.60 12.90 -5.27
CA GLN A 366 -20.77 14.01 -4.78
C GLN A 366 -19.33 13.56 -4.52
N PRO A 367 -18.53 13.27 -5.56
CA PRO A 367 -17.22 12.63 -5.40
C PRO A 367 -16.24 13.48 -4.59
N LYS A 368 -16.23 14.80 -4.76
CA LYS A 368 -15.34 15.68 -4.00
C LYS A 368 -15.65 15.69 -2.51
N LEU A 369 -16.95 15.71 -2.17
CA LEU A 369 -17.38 15.69 -0.77
C LEU A 369 -17.12 14.32 -0.15
N ALA A 370 -17.36 13.24 -0.90
CA ALA A 370 -17.00 11.87 -0.49
C ALA A 370 -15.49 11.75 -0.20
N SER A 371 -14.64 12.24 -1.11
CA SER A 371 -13.19 12.29 -0.91
C SER A 371 -12.81 13.03 0.39
N ASN A 372 -13.34 14.22 0.59
CA ASN A 372 -13.04 15.03 1.78
C ASN A 372 -13.45 14.32 3.08
N TRP A 373 -14.62 13.67 3.12
CA TRP A 373 -15.09 12.94 4.29
C TRP A 373 -14.24 11.69 4.57
N ILE A 374 -13.87 10.95 3.54
CA ILE A 374 -13.05 9.74 3.68
C ILE A 374 -11.63 10.10 4.13
N MET A 375 -10.99 11.07 3.48
CA MET A 375 -9.63 11.49 3.83
C MET A 375 -9.55 12.20 5.18
N GLY A 376 -10.63 12.89 5.59
CA GLY A 376 -10.74 13.58 6.86
C GLY A 376 -11.26 12.69 7.98
N GLU A 377 -12.58 12.59 8.11
CA GLU A 377 -13.22 11.96 9.28
C GLU A 377 -13.05 10.45 9.33
N VAL A 378 -13.20 9.74 8.20
CA VAL A 378 -13.06 8.26 8.17
C VAL A 378 -11.62 7.87 8.47
N SER A 379 -10.64 8.40 7.71
CA SER A 379 -9.23 8.04 7.88
C SER A 379 -8.70 8.43 9.26
N ARG A 380 -9.12 9.56 9.82
CA ARG A 380 -8.74 9.96 11.18
C ARG A 380 -9.14 8.91 12.23
N ARG A 381 -10.34 8.36 12.10
CA ARG A 381 -10.84 7.34 13.05
C ARG A 381 -10.21 5.99 12.85
N LEU A 382 -10.03 5.57 11.60
CA LEU A 382 -9.33 4.33 11.28
C LEU A 382 -7.92 4.34 11.85
N ASN A 383 -7.18 5.44 11.67
CA ASN A 383 -5.82 5.60 12.20
C ASN A 383 -5.79 5.61 13.74
N ALA A 384 -6.76 6.28 14.38
CA ALA A 384 -6.84 6.32 15.85
C ALA A 384 -7.16 4.95 16.47
N SER A 385 -7.83 4.07 15.73
CA SER A 385 -8.22 2.73 16.20
C SER A 385 -7.35 1.62 15.59
N GLU A 386 -6.33 1.97 14.81
CA GLU A 386 -5.50 1.02 14.03
C GLU A 386 -6.35 0.01 13.24
N MET A 387 -7.46 0.49 12.67
CA MET A 387 -8.48 -0.33 12.02
C MET A 387 -8.37 -0.22 10.49
N ALA A 388 -8.51 -1.34 9.80
CA ALA A 388 -8.65 -1.36 8.34
C ALA A 388 -10.04 -0.88 7.90
N ILE A 389 -10.15 -0.28 6.71
CA ILE A 389 -11.41 0.29 6.18
C ILE A 389 -12.52 -0.78 6.04
N GLU A 390 -12.16 -2.03 5.77
CA GLU A 390 -13.09 -3.16 5.67
C GLU A 390 -13.85 -3.42 6.97
N ASN A 391 -13.28 -3.00 8.10
CA ASN A 391 -13.86 -3.14 9.42
C ASN A 391 -14.51 -1.84 9.94
N ALA A 392 -14.60 -0.81 9.09
CA ALA A 392 -15.18 0.47 9.48
C ALA A 392 -16.64 0.29 9.94
N PRO A 393 -17.03 0.82 11.11
CA PRO A 393 -18.41 0.74 11.59
C PRO A 393 -19.43 1.43 10.68
N VAL A 394 -18.98 2.43 9.92
CA VAL A 394 -19.80 3.16 8.93
C VAL A 394 -19.46 2.66 7.55
N ASN A 395 -20.41 2.03 6.88
CA ASN A 395 -20.23 1.54 5.52
C ASN A 395 -20.41 2.66 4.48
N ALA A 396 -20.07 2.37 3.23
CA ALA A 396 -20.14 3.33 2.13
C ALA A 396 -21.54 3.88 1.88
N ALA A 397 -22.59 3.07 2.07
CA ALA A 397 -23.98 3.50 1.87
C ALA A 397 -24.42 4.49 2.96
N GLN A 398 -24.07 4.24 4.22
CA GLN A 398 -24.35 5.15 5.34
C GLN A 398 -23.61 6.48 5.18
N LEU A 399 -22.32 6.44 4.75
CA LEU A 399 -21.60 7.67 4.47
C LEU A 399 -22.21 8.44 3.29
N ALA A 400 -22.62 7.75 2.23
CA ALA A 400 -23.29 8.37 1.09
C ALA A 400 -24.64 9.02 1.49
N ALA A 401 -25.43 8.35 2.34
CA ALA A 401 -26.67 8.92 2.87
C ALA A 401 -26.39 10.20 3.69
N LEU A 402 -25.37 10.19 4.55
CA LEU A 402 -24.95 11.38 5.30
C LEU A 402 -24.55 12.54 4.37
N ILE A 403 -23.73 12.25 3.36
CA ILE A 403 -23.31 13.23 2.36
C ILE A 403 -24.50 13.79 1.58
N GLY A 404 -25.49 12.94 1.26
CA GLY A 404 -26.75 13.35 0.63
C GLY A 404 -27.48 14.40 1.48
N ARG A 405 -27.55 14.20 2.79
CA ARG A 405 -28.19 15.15 3.74
C ARG A 405 -27.43 16.46 3.91
N ILE A 406 -26.14 16.45 3.69
CA ILE A 406 -25.34 17.69 3.62
C ILE A 406 -25.64 18.43 2.30
N SER A 407 -25.65 17.69 1.19
CA SER A 407 -25.82 18.25 -0.15
C SER A 407 -27.20 18.84 -0.40
N ASP A 408 -28.24 18.24 0.19
CA ASP A 408 -29.63 18.75 0.10
C ASP A 408 -29.96 19.79 1.18
N ASN A 409 -28.97 20.20 1.99
CA ASN A 409 -29.11 21.17 3.09
C ASN A 409 -30.06 20.70 4.22
N THR A 410 -30.32 19.40 4.36
CA THR A 410 -31.07 18.88 5.49
C THR A 410 -30.35 19.10 6.81
N ILE A 411 -29.00 18.99 6.80
CA ILE A 411 -28.13 19.22 7.96
C ILE A 411 -26.92 20.06 7.59
N SER A 412 -26.37 20.78 8.58
CA SER A 412 -25.11 21.50 8.43
C SER A 412 -23.90 20.55 8.52
N ASN A 413 -22.73 21.01 8.07
CA ASN A 413 -21.46 20.25 8.24
C ASN A 413 -21.15 19.95 9.71
N SER A 414 -21.50 20.83 10.64
CA SER A 414 -21.32 20.62 12.08
C SER A 414 -22.25 19.53 12.60
N ALA A 415 -23.53 19.54 12.17
CA ALA A 415 -24.52 18.51 12.50
C ALA A 415 -24.13 17.16 11.89
N ALA A 416 -23.59 17.16 10.67
CA ALA A 416 -23.13 15.95 9.99
C ALA A 416 -22.02 15.22 10.77
N ARG A 417 -21.09 15.96 11.39
CA ARG A 417 -20.09 15.35 12.28
C ARG A 417 -20.71 14.67 13.49
N GLN A 418 -21.73 15.26 14.09
CA GLN A 418 -22.45 14.65 15.21
C GLN A 418 -23.21 13.37 14.78
N VAL A 419 -23.80 13.37 13.59
CA VAL A 419 -24.43 12.17 13.00
C VAL A 419 -23.38 11.10 12.74
N PHE A 420 -22.24 11.48 12.18
CA PHE A 420 -21.16 10.54 11.90
C PHE A 420 -20.57 9.94 13.19
N ASP A 421 -20.44 10.74 14.25
CA ASP A 421 -20.02 10.27 15.58
C ASP A 421 -20.98 9.20 16.11
N ALA A 422 -22.27 9.43 16.00
CA ALA A 422 -23.28 8.46 16.42
C ALA A 422 -23.26 7.19 15.54
N LEU A 423 -23.17 7.33 14.22
CA LEU A 423 -23.04 6.19 13.31
C LEU A 423 -21.81 5.33 13.65
N TRP A 424 -20.68 5.97 13.97
CA TRP A 424 -19.43 5.28 14.27
C TRP A 424 -19.46 4.52 15.59
N SER A 425 -20.11 5.11 16.65
CA SER A 425 -20.13 4.54 17.99
C SER A 425 -21.34 3.65 18.29
N GLU A 426 -22.49 3.97 17.72
CA GLU A 426 -23.78 3.35 18.07
C GLU A 426 -24.41 2.62 16.87
N GLY A 427 -23.94 2.92 15.65
CA GLY A 427 -24.57 2.44 14.42
C GLY A 427 -25.89 3.12 14.12
N GLY A 428 -26.71 2.49 13.29
CA GLY A 428 -28.07 2.95 12.95
C GLY A 428 -28.18 3.61 11.57
N GLU A 429 -29.32 4.26 11.35
CA GLU A 429 -29.66 4.93 10.10
C GLU A 429 -29.50 6.45 10.22
N VAL A 430 -28.96 7.08 9.18
CA VAL A 430 -28.66 8.52 9.14
C VAL A 430 -29.89 9.37 9.49
N ASP A 431 -31.02 9.11 8.84
CA ASP A 431 -32.23 9.90 9.04
C ASP A 431 -32.81 9.75 10.45
N ALA A 432 -32.77 8.55 11.00
CA ALA A 432 -33.22 8.28 12.36
C ALA A 432 -32.39 9.05 13.40
N ILE A 433 -31.05 9.10 13.22
CA ILE A 433 -30.14 9.85 14.08
C ILE A 433 -30.40 11.36 13.96
N ILE A 434 -30.61 11.87 12.73
CA ILE A 434 -30.94 13.29 12.50
C ILE A 434 -32.20 13.68 13.25
N GLU A 435 -33.23 12.86 13.17
CA GLU A 435 -34.53 13.10 13.86
C GLU A 435 -34.38 13.03 15.37
N THR A 436 -33.81 11.94 15.89
CA THR A 436 -33.65 11.71 17.34
C THR A 436 -32.83 12.82 18.00
N LYS A 437 -31.78 13.27 17.36
CA LYS A 437 -30.90 14.35 17.86
C LYS A 437 -31.41 15.76 17.48
N GLY A 438 -32.50 15.85 16.70
CA GLY A 438 -33.09 17.12 16.28
C GLY A 438 -32.12 18.01 15.51
N LEU A 439 -31.34 17.42 14.55
CA LEU A 439 -30.24 18.10 13.85
C LEU A 439 -30.65 18.70 12.51
N LYS A 440 -31.91 18.60 12.09
CA LYS A 440 -32.40 19.22 10.84
C LYS A 440 -32.15 20.71 10.85
N GLN A 441 -31.70 21.24 9.71
CA GLN A 441 -31.59 22.68 9.51
C GLN A 441 -32.96 23.34 9.52
N ILE A 442 -33.01 24.60 9.97
CA ILE A 442 -34.19 25.42 9.87
C ILE A 442 -34.24 25.99 8.45
N ASN A 443 -35.08 25.41 7.59
CA ASN A 443 -35.30 25.86 6.22
C ASN A 443 -36.52 26.81 6.12
N ASP A 444 -37.25 27.00 7.20
CA ASP A 444 -38.35 27.93 7.25
C ASP A 444 -37.85 29.38 7.35
N THR A 445 -38.00 30.13 6.27
CA THR A 445 -37.54 31.50 6.17
C THR A 445 -38.15 32.40 7.25
N SER A 446 -39.40 32.17 7.65
CA SER A 446 -40.10 32.96 8.67
C SER A 446 -39.52 32.69 10.09
N ALA A 447 -39.24 31.42 10.40
CA ALA A 447 -38.61 31.08 11.67
C ALA A 447 -37.15 31.64 11.75
N LEU A 448 -36.42 31.62 10.63
CA LEU A 448 -35.07 32.16 10.56
C LEU A 448 -35.08 33.71 10.64
N GLU A 449 -36.07 34.37 9.98
CA GLU A 449 -36.22 35.82 10.09
C GLU A 449 -36.53 36.27 11.53
N ALA A 450 -37.34 35.53 12.28
CA ALA A 450 -37.61 35.83 13.67
C ALA A 450 -36.31 35.76 14.53
N ILE A 451 -35.48 34.74 14.33
CA ILE A 451 -34.18 34.62 15.03
C ILE A 451 -33.26 35.77 14.66
N ILE A 452 -33.21 36.12 13.38
CA ILE A 452 -32.40 37.26 12.89
C ILE A 452 -32.86 38.56 13.52
N ASP A 453 -34.16 38.85 13.57
CA ASP A 453 -34.70 40.05 14.15
C ASP A 453 -34.37 40.18 15.64
N GLU A 454 -34.46 39.07 16.41
CA GLU A 454 -34.07 39.02 17.80
C GLU A 454 -32.57 39.35 18.01
N VAL A 455 -31.72 38.74 17.15
CA VAL A 455 -30.25 39.00 17.24
C VAL A 455 -29.90 40.42 16.79
N LEU A 456 -30.55 40.97 15.77
CA LEU A 456 -30.35 42.35 15.34
C LEU A 456 -30.72 43.34 16.44
N ALA A 457 -31.85 43.11 17.13
CA ALA A 457 -32.29 43.90 18.26
C ALA A 457 -31.31 43.83 19.45
N ALA A 458 -30.66 42.69 19.66
CA ALA A 458 -29.68 42.49 20.72
C ALA A 458 -28.28 43.05 20.38
N ASN A 459 -28.00 43.38 19.12
CA ASN A 459 -26.67 43.82 18.66
C ASN A 459 -26.72 45.14 17.88
N PRO A 460 -27.29 46.22 18.41
CA PRO A 460 -27.51 47.49 17.70
C PRO A 460 -26.21 48.12 17.17
N LYS A 461 -25.11 47.95 17.89
CA LYS A 461 -23.80 48.47 17.53
C LYS A 461 -23.29 47.89 16.21
N ASN A 462 -23.39 46.56 16.03
CA ASN A 462 -22.96 45.91 14.79
C ASN A 462 -23.85 46.30 13.59
N VAL A 463 -25.13 46.55 13.86
CA VAL A 463 -26.08 47.02 12.86
C VAL A 463 -25.72 48.44 12.39
N GLU A 464 -25.40 49.38 13.33
CA GLU A 464 -24.96 50.73 13.02
C GLU A 464 -23.64 50.74 12.25
N GLU A 465 -22.66 49.91 12.68
CA GLU A 465 -21.38 49.81 11.97
C GLU A 465 -21.53 49.29 10.52
N PHE A 466 -22.42 48.34 10.31
CA PHE A 466 -22.73 47.85 8.97
C PHE A 466 -23.37 48.94 8.10
N LYS A 467 -24.37 49.66 8.61
CA LYS A 467 -25.03 50.77 7.94
C LYS A 467 -24.07 51.93 7.66
N ALA A 468 -23.03 52.08 8.46
CA ALA A 468 -21.96 53.04 8.23
C ALA A 468 -20.93 52.61 7.17
N GLY A 469 -21.13 51.45 6.50
CA GLY A 469 -20.30 50.94 5.42
C GLY A 469 -19.25 49.90 5.82
N ASN A 470 -19.20 49.47 7.08
CA ASN A 470 -18.29 48.43 7.53
C ASN A 470 -18.90 47.04 7.26
N THR A 471 -18.63 46.49 6.07
CA THR A 471 -19.15 45.16 5.67
C THR A 471 -18.67 44.03 6.56
N LYS A 472 -17.54 44.18 7.29
CA LYS A 472 -17.03 43.16 8.21
C LYS A 472 -17.90 43.02 9.47
N ALA A 473 -18.70 44.04 9.83
CA ALA A 473 -19.62 43.99 10.96
C ALA A 473 -20.72 42.92 10.74
N LEU A 474 -21.03 42.57 9.49
CA LEU A 474 -21.96 41.47 9.16
C LEU A 474 -21.51 40.14 9.73
N ASN A 475 -20.20 39.82 9.65
CA ASN A 475 -19.65 38.60 10.22
C ASN A 475 -19.83 38.51 11.73
N GLY A 476 -19.86 39.66 12.42
CA GLY A 476 -20.14 39.74 13.85
C GLY A 476 -21.59 39.42 14.23
N LEU A 477 -22.53 39.47 13.28
CA LEU A 477 -23.94 39.10 13.47
C LEU A 477 -24.22 37.61 13.16
N VAL A 478 -23.48 37.02 12.24
CA VAL A 478 -23.66 35.61 11.84
C VAL A 478 -23.41 34.66 13.02
N GLY A 479 -22.36 34.89 13.79
CA GLY A 479 -22.03 34.05 14.95
C GLY A 479 -23.15 33.98 16.00
N PRO A 480 -23.68 35.10 16.49
CA PRO A 480 -24.84 35.15 17.37
C PRO A 480 -26.09 34.47 16.79
N ILE A 481 -26.39 34.64 15.50
CA ILE A 481 -27.53 33.96 14.84
C ILE A 481 -27.32 32.44 14.79
N MET A 482 -26.11 32.00 14.45
CA MET A 482 -25.78 30.58 14.48
C MET A 482 -25.91 30.00 15.89
N LYS A 483 -25.54 30.75 16.92
CA LYS A 483 -25.71 30.33 18.32
C LYS A 483 -27.17 30.29 18.73
N ALA A 484 -27.95 31.31 18.40
CA ALA A 484 -29.39 31.36 18.69
C ALA A 484 -30.19 30.25 17.99
N SER A 485 -29.82 29.91 16.77
CA SER A 485 -30.39 28.79 16.01
C SER A 485 -29.83 27.42 16.46
N LYS A 486 -28.95 27.36 17.46
CA LYS A 486 -28.25 26.13 17.90
C LYS A 486 -27.51 25.42 16.75
N GLY A 487 -26.92 26.18 15.83
CA GLY A 487 -26.21 25.64 14.67
C GLY A 487 -27.13 25.11 13.55
N LYS A 488 -28.43 25.32 13.65
CA LYS A 488 -29.43 24.81 12.69
C LYS A 488 -29.72 25.77 11.52
N ALA A 489 -29.30 27.03 11.59
CA ALA A 489 -29.44 27.97 10.51
C ALA A 489 -28.44 27.69 9.39
N ASN A 490 -28.87 27.90 8.12
CA ASN A 490 -27.96 27.85 6.99
C ASN A 490 -27.20 29.18 6.89
N PRO A 491 -25.85 29.21 6.99
CA PRO A 491 -25.06 30.44 6.95
C PRO A 491 -25.28 31.26 5.69
N ALA A 492 -25.50 30.62 4.52
CA ALA A 492 -25.75 31.30 3.27
C ALA A 492 -27.10 32.04 3.29
N GLN A 493 -28.16 31.38 3.78
CA GLN A 493 -29.48 32.00 3.94
C GLN A 493 -29.45 33.12 5.00
N VAL A 494 -28.70 32.91 6.11
CA VAL A 494 -28.50 33.95 7.12
C VAL A 494 -27.88 35.21 6.51
N ASN A 495 -26.81 35.05 5.71
CA ASN A 495 -26.17 36.16 5.03
C ASN A 495 -27.12 36.87 4.04
N GLU A 496 -27.86 36.09 3.25
CA GLU A 496 -28.84 36.66 2.28
C GLU A 496 -29.92 37.45 3.02
N LEU A 497 -30.49 36.89 4.08
CA LEU A 497 -31.53 37.58 4.86
C LEU A 497 -31.00 38.79 5.61
N LEU A 498 -29.77 38.73 6.14
CA LEU A 498 -29.11 39.89 6.74
C LEU A 498 -28.88 41.03 5.74
N MET A 499 -28.40 40.68 4.56
CA MET A 499 -28.23 41.68 3.48
C MET A 499 -29.57 42.27 3.06
N LYS A 500 -30.63 41.45 2.94
CA LYS A 500 -31.99 41.96 2.61
C LYS A 500 -32.60 42.84 3.68
N LYS A 501 -32.30 42.58 4.97
CA LYS A 501 -32.85 43.36 6.12
C LYS A 501 -32.05 44.62 6.43
N LEU A 502 -30.76 44.64 6.18
CA LEU A 502 -29.84 45.72 6.56
C LEU A 502 -29.43 46.60 5.37
N GLY A 503 -29.48 46.09 4.16
CA GLY A 503 -29.19 46.81 2.90
C GLY A 503 -30.35 47.40 2.30
#